data_913e7079e409ba0c3be619f81f32f09f
#
_entry.id   913e7079e409ba0c3be619f81f32f09f
#
_cell.length_a   1.000
_cell.length_b   1.000
_cell.length_c   1.000
_cell.angle_alpha   90.00
_cell.angle_beta   90.00
_cell.angle_gamma   90.00
#
_symmetry.space_group_name_H-M   'P 1'
#
loop_
_entity.id
_entity.type
_entity.pdbx_description
1 polymer ?
#
loop_
_entity_poly.entity_id
_entity_poly.type
_entity_poly.pdbx_seq_one_letter_code
_entity_poly.pdbx_strand_id
1 'polypeptide(L)'
;SASKGGLIALTRDLAVKWGRWGIRVNALAPGFFPTRMTEKVLPRAEAFLKATLPLGRPGAPGELGGAVLFLASPASDYVTGAVLPVDGGATAL
;
A
#
# COMPACT_ATOMS: atom_id res chain seq x y z
N SER A 1 12.79 -3.08 4.01
CA SER A 1 12.90 -3.70 5.33
C SER A 1 12.63 -5.19 5.27
N ALA A 2 13.05 -5.93 6.28
CA ALA A 2 12.84 -7.38 6.35
C ALA A 2 11.34 -7.74 6.40
N SER A 3 10.53 -6.95 7.11
CA SER A 3 9.08 -7.17 7.18
C SER A 3 8.40 -6.98 5.83
N LYS A 4 8.86 -6.03 5.04
CA LYS A 4 8.34 -5.82 3.69
C LYS A 4 8.71 -6.98 2.77
N GLY A 5 9.95 -7.46 2.83
CA GLY A 5 10.37 -8.64 2.09
C GLY A 5 9.57 -9.87 2.46
N GLY A 6 9.27 -10.05 3.75
CA GLY A 6 8.41 -11.12 4.23
C GLY A 6 6.99 -11.02 3.68
N LEU A 7 6.42 -9.82 3.63
CA LEU A 7 5.08 -9.60 3.07
C LEU A 7 5.04 -9.96 1.58
N ILE A 8 6.03 -9.54 0.82
CA ILE A 8 6.12 -9.86 -0.61
C ILE A 8 6.19 -11.37 -0.81
N ALA A 9 7.06 -12.05 -0.08
CA ALA A 9 7.24 -13.50 -0.19
C ALA A 9 5.95 -14.26 0.17
N LEU A 10 5.30 -13.89 1.26
CA LEU A 10 4.05 -14.52 1.70
C LEU A 10 2.93 -14.30 0.68
N THR A 11 2.78 -13.08 0.17
CA THR A 11 1.75 -12.74 -0.81
C THR A 11 1.91 -13.58 -2.07
N ARG A 12 3.13 -13.69 -2.57
CA ARG A 12 3.43 -14.49 -3.77
C ARG A 12 3.18 -15.97 -3.53
N ASP A 13 3.60 -16.49 -2.39
CA ASP A 13 3.42 -17.90 -2.05
C ASP A 13 1.94 -18.28 -1.96
N LEU A 14 1.14 -17.48 -1.26
CA LEU A 14 -0.30 -17.73 -1.14
C LEU A 14 -1.03 -17.57 -2.48
N ALA A 15 -0.62 -16.60 -3.30
CA ALA A 15 -1.21 -16.40 -4.63
C ALA A 15 -1.01 -17.64 -5.50
N VAL A 16 0.18 -18.21 -5.49
CA VAL A 16 0.48 -19.43 -6.25
C VAL A 16 -0.31 -20.62 -5.72
N LYS A 17 -0.36 -20.79 -4.40
CA LYS A 17 -1.03 -21.95 -3.79
C LYS A 17 -2.53 -21.91 -3.96
N TRP A 18 -3.15 -20.73 -3.84
CA TRP A 18 -4.61 -20.59 -3.81
C TRP A 18 -5.23 -20.22 -5.16
N GLY A 19 -4.39 -19.89 -6.15
CA GLY A 19 -4.86 -19.52 -7.47
C GLY A 19 -5.70 -20.60 -8.15
N ARG A 20 -5.38 -21.87 -7.91
CA ARG A 20 -6.13 -22.99 -8.47
C ARG A 20 -7.59 -23.02 -8.02
N TRP A 21 -7.89 -22.42 -6.89
CA TRP A 21 -9.25 -22.34 -6.35
C TRP A 21 -9.94 -21.01 -6.68
N GLY A 22 -9.35 -20.22 -7.56
CA GLY A 22 -9.91 -18.92 -7.92
C GLY A 22 -9.75 -17.86 -6.84
N ILE A 23 -8.85 -18.08 -5.88
CA ILE A 23 -8.59 -17.12 -4.81
C ILE A 23 -7.41 -16.25 -5.20
N ARG A 24 -7.65 -14.93 -5.24
CA ARG A 24 -6.59 -13.96 -5.48
C ARG A 24 -6.03 -13.47 -4.16
N VAL A 25 -4.73 -13.29 -4.11
CA VAL A 25 -4.04 -12.80 -2.91
C VAL A 25 -3.15 -11.65 -3.31
N ASN A 26 -3.46 -10.48 -2.81
CA ASN A 26 -2.70 -9.26 -3.03
C ASN A 26 -2.48 -8.56 -1.70
N ALA A 27 -1.50 -7.70 -1.64
CA ALA A 27 -1.21 -6.92 -0.44
C ALA A 27 -1.15 -5.44 -0.76
N LEU A 28 -1.48 -4.62 0.23
CA LEU A 28 -1.26 -3.18 0.18
C LEU A 28 -0.09 -2.84 1.07
N ALA A 29 0.76 -1.95 0.58
CA ALA A 29 1.86 -1.40 1.37
C ALA A 29 1.62 0.12 1.50
N PRO A 30 0.85 0.56 2.51
CA PRO A 30 0.56 1.97 2.68
C PRO A 30 1.77 2.73 3.18
N GLY A 31 1.91 3.97 2.74
CA GLY A 31 2.87 4.91 3.28
C GLY A 31 2.29 5.68 4.45
N PHE A 32 2.60 6.97 4.51
CA PHE A 32 2.13 7.81 5.61
C PHE A 32 0.68 8.26 5.35
N PHE A 33 -0.22 7.82 6.22
CA PHE A 33 -1.61 8.27 6.25
C PHE A 33 -1.90 8.81 7.64
N PRO A 34 -2.37 10.06 7.78
CA PRO A 34 -2.64 10.64 9.09
C PRO A 34 -3.72 9.88 9.84
N THR A 35 -3.51 9.74 11.14
CA THR A 35 -4.49 9.18 12.07
C THR A 35 -4.72 10.18 13.20
N ARG A 36 -5.70 9.91 14.07
CA ARG A 36 -5.89 10.73 15.26
C ARG A 36 -4.62 10.83 16.10
N MET A 37 -3.85 9.75 16.17
CA MET A 37 -2.62 9.72 16.96
C MET A 37 -1.53 10.60 16.37
N THR A 38 -1.55 10.84 15.06
CA THR A 38 -0.51 11.60 14.36
C THR A 38 -0.90 13.04 14.06
N GLU A 39 -2.13 13.47 14.34
CA GLU A 39 -2.60 14.83 14.05
C GLU A 39 -1.70 15.91 14.65
N LYS A 40 -1.22 15.71 15.88
CA LYS A 40 -0.39 16.70 16.57
C LYS A 40 0.99 16.88 15.93
N VAL A 41 1.49 15.85 15.25
CA VAL A 41 2.80 15.92 14.59
C VAL A 41 2.67 16.14 13.09
N LEU A 42 1.44 16.27 12.57
CA LEU A 42 1.19 16.39 11.15
C LEU A 42 1.93 17.55 10.48
N PRO A 43 1.99 18.78 11.06
CA PRO A 43 2.72 19.86 10.40
C PRO A 43 4.20 19.56 10.18
N ARG A 44 4.85 18.87 11.13
CA ARG A 44 6.24 18.46 10.96
C ARG A 44 6.37 17.34 9.94
N ALA A 45 5.44 16.38 9.97
CA ALA A 45 5.41 15.29 9.01
C ALA A 45 5.20 15.83 7.59
N GLU A 46 4.30 16.79 7.40
CA GLU A 46 4.05 17.39 6.09
C GLU A 46 5.31 18.07 5.55
N ALA A 47 6.03 18.82 6.39
CA ALA A 47 7.26 19.47 5.98
C ALA A 47 8.33 18.46 5.56
N PHE A 48 8.47 17.38 6.32
CA PHE A 48 9.41 16.30 6.00
C PHE A 48 9.02 15.58 4.70
N LEU A 49 7.75 15.26 4.52
CA LEU A 49 7.27 14.59 3.32
C LEU A 49 7.44 15.46 2.08
N LYS A 50 7.16 16.76 2.20
CA LYS A 50 7.36 17.71 1.11
C LYS A 50 8.81 17.75 0.65
N ALA A 51 9.74 17.61 1.59
CA ALA A 51 11.18 17.65 1.29
C ALA A 51 11.70 16.32 0.73
N THR A 52 11.11 15.19 1.10
CA THR A 52 11.71 13.88 0.85
C THR A 52 10.90 12.95 -0.04
N LEU A 53 9.58 13.13 -0.11
CA LEU A 53 8.68 12.20 -0.79
C LEU A 53 8.35 12.72 -2.20
N PRO A 54 8.35 11.87 -3.24
CA PRO A 54 8.05 12.32 -4.61
C PRO A 54 6.74 13.09 -4.74
N LEU A 55 5.62 12.61 -4.17
CA LEU A 55 4.37 13.36 -4.20
C LEU A 55 4.30 14.46 -3.14
N GLY A 56 5.20 14.46 -2.17
CA GLY A 56 5.40 15.57 -1.25
C GLY A 56 4.29 15.80 -0.24
N ARG A 57 3.43 14.82 0.01
CA ARG A 57 2.29 14.96 0.92
C ARG A 57 1.90 13.63 1.53
N PRO A 58 1.19 13.65 2.68
CA PRO A 58 0.58 12.44 3.21
C PRO A 58 -0.57 11.96 2.32
N GLY A 59 -0.92 10.69 2.45
CA GLY A 59 -2.09 10.16 1.78
C GLY A 59 -3.39 10.59 2.46
N ALA A 60 -4.44 10.75 1.68
CA ALA A 60 -5.79 10.96 2.22
C ALA A 60 -6.49 9.60 2.39
N PRO A 61 -7.39 9.45 3.39
CA PRO A 61 -8.05 8.16 3.63
C PRO A 61 -8.73 7.57 2.40
N GLY A 62 -9.35 8.38 1.57
CA GLY A 62 -10.01 7.92 0.34
C GLY A 62 -9.04 7.34 -0.68
N GLU A 63 -7.79 7.75 -0.63
CA GLU A 63 -6.77 7.24 -1.55
C GLU A 63 -6.36 5.81 -1.22
N LEU A 64 -6.33 5.46 0.06
CA LEU A 64 -6.13 4.07 0.45
C LEU A 64 -7.37 3.23 0.18
N GLY A 65 -8.55 3.78 0.47
CA GLY A 65 -9.82 3.13 0.20
C GLY A 65 -10.01 2.79 -1.27
N GLY A 66 -9.60 3.69 -2.17
CA GLY A 66 -9.65 3.44 -3.61
C GLY A 66 -8.79 2.25 -4.04
N ALA A 67 -7.61 2.11 -3.45
CA ALA A 67 -6.73 0.97 -3.73
C ALA A 67 -7.35 -0.33 -3.23
N VAL A 68 -7.94 -0.34 -2.03
CA VAL A 68 -8.65 -1.50 -1.50
C VAL A 68 -9.80 -1.88 -2.41
N LEU A 69 -10.61 -0.90 -2.81
CA LEU A 69 -11.76 -1.13 -3.67
C LEU A 69 -11.33 -1.73 -5.02
N PHE A 70 -10.26 -1.22 -5.61
CA PHE A 70 -9.72 -1.78 -6.86
C PHE A 70 -9.36 -3.27 -6.68
N LEU A 71 -8.60 -3.59 -5.64
CA LEU A 71 -8.17 -4.97 -5.41
C LEU A 71 -9.31 -5.91 -5.04
N ALA A 72 -10.39 -5.39 -4.45
CA ALA A 72 -11.56 -6.17 -4.08
C ALA A 72 -12.60 -6.28 -5.19
N SER A 73 -12.44 -5.55 -6.29
CA SER A 73 -13.43 -5.46 -7.36
C SER A 73 -13.06 -6.31 -8.57
N PRO A 74 -14.03 -6.56 -9.49
CA PRO A 74 -13.76 -7.25 -10.75
C PRO A 74 -12.72 -6.56 -11.62
N ALA A 75 -12.46 -5.26 -11.41
CA ALA A 75 -11.44 -4.53 -12.15
C ALA A 75 -10.04 -5.14 -11.99
N SER A 76 -9.81 -5.90 -10.92
CA SER A 76 -8.54 -6.55 -10.66
C SER A 76 -8.60 -8.08 -10.76
N ASP A 77 -9.57 -8.62 -11.50
CA ASP A 77 -9.78 -10.08 -11.55
C ASP A 77 -8.55 -10.87 -12.04
N TYR A 78 -7.70 -10.27 -12.84
CA TYR A 78 -6.49 -10.94 -13.33
C TYR A 78 -5.26 -10.53 -12.54
N VAL A 79 -5.43 -9.92 -11.36
CA VAL A 79 -4.33 -9.46 -10.49
C VAL A 79 -4.25 -10.36 -9.27
N THR A 80 -3.14 -11.07 -9.14
CA THR A 80 -2.83 -11.87 -7.94
C THR A 80 -1.32 -11.89 -7.72
N GLY A 81 -0.90 -12.02 -6.49
CA GLY A 81 0.50 -12.02 -6.11
C GLY A 81 1.16 -10.64 -6.11
N ALA A 82 0.38 -9.58 -6.23
CA ALA A 82 0.89 -8.22 -6.29
C ALA A 82 0.98 -7.60 -4.89
N VAL A 83 1.99 -6.76 -4.70
CA VAL A 83 2.09 -5.85 -3.56
C VAL A 83 1.99 -4.45 -4.12
N LEU A 84 0.92 -3.74 -3.79
CA LEU A 84 0.63 -2.41 -4.32
C LEU A 84 1.06 -1.34 -3.32
N PRO A 85 2.12 -0.60 -3.61
CA PRO A 85 2.49 0.54 -2.77
C PRO A 85 1.50 1.69 -2.94
N VAL A 86 1.02 2.23 -1.83
CA VAL A 86 0.17 3.43 -1.80
C VAL A 86 0.86 4.41 -0.86
N ASP A 87 1.94 5.02 -1.34
CA ASP A 87 2.93 5.64 -0.47
C ASP A 87 3.52 6.94 -1.03
N GLY A 88 2.90 7.52 -2.04
CA GLY A 88 3.38 8.77 -2.62
C GLY A 88 4.74 8.68 -3.29
N GLY A 89 5.20 7.47 -3.59
CA GLY A 89 6.47 7.24 -4.26
C GLY A 89 7.62 6.85 -3.33
N ALA A 90 7.36 6.66 -2.03
CA ALA A 90 8.43 6.37 -1.07
C ALA A 90 9.26 5.14 -1.45
N THR A 91 8.62 4.08 -1.94
CA THR A 91 9.33 2.84 -2.30
C THR A 91 9.99 2.90 -3.67
N ALA A 92 9.74 3.93 -4.44
CA ALA A 92 10.39 4.14 -5.74
C ALA A 92 11.78 4.81 -5.61
N LEU A 93 12.07 5.32 -4.43
CA LEU A 93 13.33 6.00 -4.15
C LEU A 93 14.51 5.03 -4.08
#